data_fa9a809ef65c558f4402575da35d096d
#
_entry.id   fa9a809ef65c558f4402575da35d096d
#
_cell.length_a   1.000
_cell.length_b   1.000
_cell.length_c   1.000
_cell.angle_alpha   90.00
_cell.angle_beta   90.00
_cell.angle_gamma   90.00
#
_symmetry.space_group_name_H-M   'P 1'
#
loop_
_entity.id
_entity.type
_entity.pdbx_description
1 polymer ?
#
loop_
_entity_poly.entity_id
_entity_poly.type
_entity_poly.pdbx_seq_one_letter_code
_entity_poly.pdbx_strand_id
1 'polypeptide(L)'
;DLTKLKSVGMAAEKLSAKTKIPAIYLAGDSTVTDQTCPKPYMPGGCYSSWGQCLAYFIGESTAIDNQAHSGLTTETFRNEGHYDIVKKYIRPGDFCLFQFGHNDQKLAHLQAQTGYKENLMNYVNEIRGLCGVPILVTPLARNTWKDDGTYNDLLAEHAQAVFEVGEETGVPVIDLHKYAADLIKKNGKEASRVYFHPGDMTHTNEYGSFLFAHFIARELSKLDPLTFAIDVQDEEDFTPDEHTAILTGISTAAGRKDEQKEVFDAMERAGDNLVAAVEKAKKDAEMMK
;
A
#
# COMPACT_ATOMS: atom_id res chain seq x y z
N ASP A 1 -16.81 -15.79 7.09
CA ASP A 1 -15.40 -15.98 7.37
C ASP A 1 -14.71 -14.61 7.53
N LEU A 2 -14.35 -14.28 8.78
CA LEU A 2 -13.79 -12.96 9.12
C LEU A 2 -12.39 -12.74 8.53
N THR A 3 -11.69 -13.80 8.10
CA THR A 3 -10.37 -13.66 7.47
C THR A 3 -10.47 -12.96 6.10
N LYS A 4 -11.62 -13.04 5.45
CA LYS A 4 -11.90 -12.34 4.20
C LYS A 4 -12.15 -10.84 4.37
N LEU A 5 -12.36 -10.39 5.62
CA LEU A 5 -12.57 -8.97 5.95
C LEU A 5 -11.30 -8.35 6.53
N LYS A 6 -10.13 -8.77 6.06
CA LYS A 6 -8.82 -8.44 6.63
C LYS A 6 -8.51 -6.94 6.68
N SER A 7 -9.09 -6.14 5.81
CA SER A 7 -8.89 -4.69 5.76
C SER A 7 -9.90 -3.87 6.58
N VAL A 8 -10.68 -4.52 7.44
CA VAL A 8 -11.66 -3.82 8.27
C VAL A 8 -11.28 -3.91 9.75
N GLY A 9 -10.94 -2.78 10.37
CA GLY A 9 -10.45 -2.72 11.74
C GLY A 9 -11.35 -3.38 12.79
N MET A 10 -12.66 -3.23 12.66
CA MET A 10 -13.61 -3.92 13.55
C MET A 10 -13.59 -5.44 13.41
N ALA A 11 -13.32 -5.95 12.20
CA ALA A 11 -13.18 -7.39 11.98
C ALA A 11 -11.87 -7.92 12.56
N ALA A 12 -10.78 -7.17 12.39
CA ALA A 12 -9.49 -7.47 12.98
C ALA A 12 -9.57 -7.51 14.51
N GLU A 13 -10.22 -6.54 15.12
CA GLU A 13 -10.44 -6.52 16.57
C GLU A 13 -11.22 -7.72 17.05
N LYS A 14 -12.34 -8.04 16.42
CA LYS A 14 -13.17 -9.19 16.78
C LYS A 14 -12.42 -10.50 16.65
N LEU A 15 -11.66 -10.65 15.57
CA LEU A 15 -10.86 -11.85 15.33
C LEU A 15 -9.77 -11.99 16.40
N SER A 16 -8.97 -10.96 16.61
CA SER A 16 -7.90 -10.92 17.59
C SER A 16 -8.41 -11.19 19.01
N ALA A 17 -9.53 -10.56 19.42
CA ALA A 17 -10.15 -10.81 20.72
C ALA A 17 -10.61 -12.24 20.94
N LYS A 18 -11.22 -12.82 19.91
CA LYS A 18 -11.82 -14.16 20.00
C LYS A 18 -10.79 -15.27 19.94
N THR A 19 -9.78 -15.12 19.10
CA THR A 19 -8.83 -16.17 18.74
C THR A 19 -7.45 -15.99 19.38
N LYS A 20 -7.19 -14.85 20.00
CA LYS A 20 -5.86 -14.42 20.47
C LYS A 20 -4.78 -14.37 19.38
N ILE A 21 -5.20 -14.24 18.14
CA ILE A 21 -4.32 -14.08 17.00
C ILE A 21 -3.96 -12.60 16.84
N PRO A 22 -2.68 -12.25 16.68
CA PRO A 22 -2.28 -10.88 16.41
C PRO A 22 -2.91 -10.35 15.13
N ALA A 23 -3.28 -9.07 15.13
CA ALA A 23 -3.66 -8.33 13.94
C ALA A 23 -2.47 -7.56 13.39
N ILE A 24 -2.50 -7.27 12.09
CA ILE A 24 -1.54 -6.41 11.41
C ILE A 24 -2.28 -5.14 10.97
N TYR A 25 -1.90 -4.00 11.55
CA TYR A 25 -2.37 -2.69 11.13
C TYR A 25 -1.41 -2.12 10.10
N LEU A 26 -1.94 -1.58 9.00
CA LEU A 26 -1.15 -0.92 7.97
C LEU A 26 -1.44 0.59 8.02
N ALA A 27 -0.40 1.37 8.18
CA ALA A 27 -0.41 2.82 8.18
C ALA A 27 0.46 3.33 7.02
N GLY A 28 -0.10 4.15 6.14
CA GLY A 28 0.63 4.59 4.96
C GLY A 28 -0.17 5.49 4.03
N ASP A 29 0.39 5.68 2.87
CA ASP A 29 -0.16 6.49 1.79
C ASP A 29 -0.80 5.65 0.66
N SER A 30 -0.89 6.21 -0.55
CA SER A 30 -1.48 5.56 -1.72
C SER A 30 -0.77 4.28 -2.18
N THR A 31 0.47 4.05 -1.76
CA THR A 31 1.22 2.84 -2.10
C THR A 31 0.94 1.68 -1.15
N VAL A 32 0.18 1.94 -0.08
CA VAL A 32 -0.22 0.97 0.95
C VAL A 32 -1.74 0.76 0.99
N THR A 33 -2.53 1.79 0.67
CA THR A 33 -3.99 1.80 0.82
C THR A 33 -4.69 0.69 0.02
N ASP A 34 -5.83 0.25 0.49
CA ASP A 34 -6.74 -0.60 -0.27
C ASP A 34 -7.44 0.22 -1.36
N GLN A 35 -7.08 -0.02 -2.61
CA GLN A 35 -7.62 0.70 -3.78
C GLN A 35 -8.99 0.13 -4.24
N THR A 36 -9.43 -0.99 -3.68
CA THR A 36 -10.75 -1.57 -3.98
C THR A 36 -11.88 -0.85 -3.26
N CYS A 37 -11.56 -0.11 -2.20
CA CYS A 37 -12.54 0.74 -1.55
C CYS A 37 -13.00 1.81 -2.52
N PRO A 38 -14.32 2.01 -2.70
CA PRO A 38 -14.86 2.77 -3.80
C PRO A 38 -14.55 4.26 -3.66
N LYS A 39 -13.38 4.65 -4.07
CA LYS A 39 -13.29 5.90 -4.82
C LYS A 39 -13.71 5.51 -6.24
N PRO A 40 -14.97 5.76 -6.62
CA PRO A 40 -15.52 5.28 -7.88
C PRO A 40 -14.89 5.96 -9.10
N TYR A 41 -13.75 6.59 -8.97
CA TYR A 41 -13.33 7.64 -9.90
C TYR A 41 -11.84 7.73 -10.11
N MET A 42 -11.14 6.61 -10.06
CA MET A 42 -9.87 6.56 -10.78
C MET A 42 -10.17 5.95 -12.15
N PRO A 43 -10.47 6.78 -13.17
CA PRO A 43 -10.55 6.30 -14.53
C PRO A 43 -9.21 5.65 -14.84
N GLY A 44 -9.24 4.41 -15.22
CA GLY A 44 -8.02 3.67 -15.45
C GLY A 44 -7.76 2.52 -14.49
N GLY A 45 -8.63 2.28 -13.55
CA GLY A 45 -9.02 1.12 -12.75
C GLY A 45 -8.04 0.01 -12.38
N CYS A 46 -6.74 0.16 -12.60
CA CYS A 46 -5.75 -0.86 -12.24
C CYS A 46 -4.74 -0.34 -11.23
N TYR A 47 -5.13 0.64 -10.41
CA TYR A 47 -4.33 1.01 -9.24
C TYR A 47 -4.48 -0.06 -8.18
N SER A 48 -3.38 -0.50 -7.65
CA SER A 48 -3.30 -1.41 -6.53
C SER A 48 -2.14 -1.00 -5.63
N SER A 49 -2.00 -1.62 -4.48
CA SER A 49 -0.91 -1.37 -3.57
C SER A 49 -0.44 -2.65 -2.89
N TRP A 50 0.76 -2.64 -2.33
CA TRP A 50 1.25 -3.80 -1.62
C TRP A 50 0.40 -4.11 -0.37
N GLY A 51 -0.12 -3.09 0.31
CA GLY A 51 -0.96 -3.28 1.49
C GLY A 51 -2.28 -3.98 1.18
N GLN A 52 -2.88 -3.70 0.01
CA GLN A 52 -4.04 -4.41 -0.49
C GLN A 52 -3.74 -5.88 -0.77
N CYS A 53 -2.58 -6.17 -1.37
CA CYS A 53 -2.20 -7.51 -1.77
C CYS A 53 -1.60 -8.34 -0.64
N LEU A 54 -1.18 -7.75 0.48
CA LEU A 54 -0.52 -8.46 1.57
C LEU A 54 -1.34 -9.64 2.10
N ALA A 55 -2.66 -9.52 2.07
CA ALA A 55 -3.56 -10.56 2.53
C ALA A 55 -3.47 -11.88 1.75
N TYR A 56 -2.93 -11.86 0.54
CA TYR A 56 -2.73 -13.08 -0.26
C TYR A 56 -1.60 -13.96 0.31
N PHE A 57 -0.66 -13.35 1.02
CA PHE A 57 0.58 -13.99 1.47
C PHE A 57 0.62 -14.24 2.97
N ILE A 58 -0.28 -13.66 3.73
CA ILE A 58 -0.35 -13.88 5.17
C ILE A 58 -1.38 -14.97 5.46
N GLY A 59 -1.00 -15.91 6.35
CA GLY A 59 -1.87 -17.03 6.73
C GLY A 59 -3.26 -16.59 7.17
N GLU A 60 -4.27 -17.40 6.88
CA GLU A 60 -5.70 -17.11 7.14
C GLU A 60 -6.02 -16.81 8.61
N SER A 61 -5.13 -17.18 9.51
CA SER A 61 -5.29 -16.94 10.95
C SER A 61 -4.96 -15.51 11.38
N THR A 62 -4.32 -14.70 10.53
CA THR A 62 -3.92 -13.32 10.87
C THR A 62 -4.82 -12.32 10.18
N ALA A 63 -5.42 -11.41 10.94
CA ALA A 63 -6.22 -10.31 10.39
C ALA A 63 -5.32 -9.17 9.93
N ILE A 64 -5.66 -8.54 8.81
CA ILE A 64 -5.01 -7.32 8.32
C ILE A 64 -6.04 -6.20 8.34
N ASP A 65 -5.67 -5.08 8.98
CA ASP A 65 -6.45 -3.85 9.02
C ASP A 65 -5.68 -2.74 8.32
N ASN A 66 -6.09 -2.42 7.10
CA ASN A 66 -5.41 -1.40 6.29
C ASN A 66 -6.08 -0.03 6.50
N GLN A 67 -5.45 0.81 7.33
CA GLN A 67 -5.86 2.19 7.60
C GLN A 67 -5.15 3.21 6.72
N ALA A 68 -4.25 2.78 5.82
CA ALA A 68 -3.57 3.66 4.88
C ALA A 68 -4.57 4.35 3.94
N HIS A 69 -4.28 5.58 3.55
CA HIS A 69 -5.13 6.34 2.65
C HIS A 69 -4.31 7.17 1.66
N SER A 70 -4.83 7.32 0.44
CA SER A 70 -4.16 8.06 -0.63
C SER A 70 -3.93 9.53 -0.28
N GLY A 71 -2.71 10.02 -0.57
CA GLY A 71 -2.34 11.42 -0.35
C GLY A 71 -1.84 11.75 1.05
N LEU A 72 -1.93 10.82 2.00
CA LEU A 72 -1.52 11.09 3.38
C LEU A 72 0.01 11.18 3.53
N THR A 73 0.41 11.99 4.48
CA THR A 73 1.76 12.13 5.04
C THR A 73 1.80 11.51 6.43
N THR A 74 2.99 11.42 7.02
CA THR A 74 3.14 11.06 8.44
C THR A 74 2.37 11.98 9.38
N GLU A 75 2.13 13.23 8.99
CA GLU A 75 1.37 14.20 9.77
C GLU A 75 -0.14 14.08 9.55
N THR A 76 -0.59 14.04 8.27
CA THR A 76 -2.02 14.03 7.95
C THR A 76 -2.70 12.71 8.30
N PHE A 77 -1.99 11.59 8.26
CA PHE A 77 -2.49 10.30 8.77
C PHE A 77 -2.97 10.41 10.23
N ARG A 78 -2.26 11.20 11.05
CA ARG A 78 -2.66 11.51 12.42
C ARG A 78 -3.80 12.52 12.45
N ASN A 79 -3.64 13.64 11.75
CA ASN A 79 -4.54 14.79 11.87
C ASN A 79 -5.93 14.53 11.28
N GLU A 80 -6.05 13.63 10.33
CA GLU A 80 -7.32 13.21 9.72
C GLU A 80 -8.00 12.04 10.46
N GLY A 81 -7.43 11.57 11.56
CA GLY A 81 -8.04 10.58 12.44
C GLY A 81 -7.81 9.12 12.07
N HIS A 82 -7.09 8.82 11.00
CA HIS A 82 -6.75 7.44 10.62
C HIS A 82 -5.94 6.72 11.71
N TYR A 83 -4.99 7.43 12.30
CA TYR A 83 -4.19 6.89 13.39
C TYR A 83 -5.01 6.67 14.68
N ASP A 84 -6.04 7.46 14.92
CA ASP A 84 -6.93 7.26 16.07
C ASP A 84 -7.68 5.92 16.00
N ILE A 85 -7.99 5.45 14.79
CA ILE A 85 -8.58 4.12 14.57
C ILE A 85 -7.57 3.05 15.00
N VAL A 86 -6.31 3.15 14.55
CA VAL A 86 -5.25 2.22 14.96
C VAL A 86 -5.10 2.21 16.48
N LYS A 87 -4.94 3.38 17.11
CA LYS A 87 -4.80 3.49 18.57
C LYS A 87 -5.98 2.89 19.35
N LYS A 88 -7.18 3.03 18.81
CA LYS A 88 -8.40 2.54 19.44
C LYS A 88 -8.50 1.02 19.47
N TYR A 89 -8.00 0.37 18.41
CA TYR A 89 -8.24 -1.06 18.20
C TYR A 89 -7.00 -1.93 18.37
N ILE A 90 -5.80 -1.36 18.32
CA ILE A 90 -4.55 -2.11 18.54
C ILE A 90 -4.49 -2.68 19.95
N ARG A 91 -4.02 -3.90 20.07
CA ARG A 91 -3.90 -4.63 21.31
C ARG A 91 -2.46 -5.05 21.59
N PRO A 92 -2.15 -5.39 22.83
CA PRO A 92 -0.85 -5.96 23.16
C PRO A 92 -0.51 -7.15 22.26
N GLY A 93 0.62 -7.04 21.55
CA GLY A 93 1.10 -8.05 20.62
C GLY A 93 0.62 -7.93 19.19
N ASP A 94 -0.30 -7.01 18.88
CA ASP A 94 -0.65 -6.68 17.50
C ASP A 94 0.51 -5.91 16.82
N PHE A 95 0.62 -6.05 15.50
CA PHE A 95 1.66 -5.40 14.71
C PHE A 95 1.13 -4.13 14.03
N CYS A 96 1.98 -3.12 13.88
CA CYS A 96 1.66 -1.94 13.09
C CYS A 96 2.81 -1.63 12.13
N LEU A 97 2.55 -1.73 10.83
CA LEU A 97 3.50 -1.41 9.77
C LEU A 97 3.30 0.04 9.31
N PHE A 98 4.38 0.80 9.26
CA PHE A 98 4.38 2.19 8.82
C PHE A 98 5.18 2.37 7.54
N GLN A 99 4.54 2.84 6.46
CA GLN A 99 5.21 3.25 5.25
C GLN A 99 4.66 4.57 4.73
N PHE A 100 5.48 5.60 4.77
CA PHE A 100 5.22 6.95 4.27
C PHE A 100 6.43 7.49 3.50
N GLY A 101 6.34 8.70 2.98
CA GLY A 101 7.44 9.42 2.35
C GLY A 101 7.07 10.06 1.02
N HIS A 102 6.19 9.42 0.22
CA HIS A 102 5.81 9.90 -1.12
C HIS A 102 5.15 11.29 -1.11
N ASN A 103 4.45 11.62 -0.05
CA ASN A 103 3.79 12.91 0.11
C ASN A 103 4.57 13.83 1.04
N ASP A 104 5.24 13.27 2.07
CA ASP A 104 6.08 14.01 3.01
C ASP A 104 7.17 14.81 2.28
N GLN A 105 7.87 14.19 1.33
CA GLN A 105 8.94 14.83 0.56
C GLN A 105 8.50 16.11 -0.19
N LYS A 106 7.21 16.30 -0.40
CA LYS A 106 6.65 17.49 -1.07
C LYS A 106 6.51 18.68 -0.14
N LEU A 107 6.63 18.47 1.17
CA LEU A 107 6.36 19.46 2.21
C LEU A 107 7.67 19.82 2.94
N ALA A 108 7.97 21.11 2.98
CA ALA A 108 9.24 21.61 3.53
C ALA A 108 9.43 21.25 5.02
N HIS A 109 8.36 21.13 5.80
CA HIS A 109 8.43 20.77 7.21
C HIS A 109 8.45 19.26 7.45
N LEU A 110 8.24 18.43 6.43
CA LEU A 110 8.28 16.96 6.50
C LEU A 110 9.46 16.37 5.71
N GLN A 111 10.55 17.13 5.61
CA GLN A 111 11.77 16.57 5.01
C GLN A 111 12.34 15.44 5.87
N ALA A 112 13.11 14.56 5.24
CA ALA A 112 13.57 13.30 5.82
C ALA A 112 14.18 13.43 7.22
N GLN A 113 15.04 14.41 7.45
CA GLN A 113 15.77 14.62 8.71
C GLN A 113 15.07 15.59 9.69
N THR A 114 13.82 15.98 9.39
CA THR A 114 13.05 16.89 10.22
C THR A 114 11.72 16.25 10.65
N GLY A 115 10.58 16.83 10.30
CA GLY A 115 9.27 16.37 10.74
C GLY A 115 8.94 14.93 10.33
N TYR A 116 9.46 14.43 9.21
CA TYR A 116 9.24 13.03 8.82
C TYR A 116 9.84 12.05 9.84
N LYS A 117 11.13 12.20 10.14
CA LYS A 117 11.83 11.36 11.13
C LYS A 117 11.20 11.48 12.51
N GLU A 118 10.87 12.71 12.95
CA GLU A 118 10.22 12.97 14.23
C GLU A 118 8.84 12.26 14.32
N ASN A 119 8.04 12.34 13.28
CA ASN A 119 6.74 11.66 13.22
C ASN A 119 6.87 10.14 13.31
N LEU A 120 7.84 9.54 12.61
CA LEU A 120 8.10 8.10 12.70
C LEU A 120 8.53 7.69 14.11
N MET A 121 9.41 8.46 14.76
CA MET A 121 9.79 8.24 16.17
C MET A 121 8.59 8.26 17.09
N ASN A 122 7.69 9.22 16.90
CA ASN A 122 6.46 9.34 17.68
C ASN A 122 5.55 8.12 17.49
N TYR A 123 5.35 7.65 16.24
CA TYR A 123 4.56 6.45 15.96
C TYR A 123 5.14 5.21 16.65
N VAL A 124 6.46 5.02 16.55
CA VAL A 124 7.14 3.89 17.21
C VAL A 124 6.91 3.92 18.72
N ASN A 125 7.12 5.06 19.35
CA ASN A 125 6.99 5.20 20.80
C ASN A 125 5.55 5.00 21.28
N GLU A 126 4.58 5.55 20.55
CA GLU A 126 3.16 5.44 20.91
C GLU A 126 2.63 4.00 20.75
N ILE A 127 2.98 3.31 19.65
CA ILE A 127 2.58 1.91 19.46
C ILE A 127 3.19 1.02 20.55
N ARG A 128 4.46 1.24 20.91
CA ARG A 128 5.09 0.53 22.04
C ARG A 128 4.40 0.86 23.36
N GLY A 129 4.01 2.10 23.57
CA GLY A 129 3.22 2.52 24.75
C GLY A 129 1.88 1.80 24.87
N LEU A 130 1.31 1.34 23.77
CA LEU A 130 0.10 0.52 23.69
C LEU A 130 0.41 -1.00 23.70
N CYS A 131 1.67 -1.38 23.94
CA CYS A 131 2.15 -2.76 23.88
C CYS A 131 2.00 -3.42 22.51
N GLY A 132 1.82 -2.66 21.46
CA GLY A 132 1.89 -3.12 20.06
C GLY A 132 3.34 -3.23 19.59
N VAL A 133 3.52 -3.89 18.46
CA VAL A 133 4.82 -4.14 17.82
C VAL A 133 4.95 -3.28 16.55
N PRO A 134 5.65 -2.14 16.60
CA PRO A 134 5.87 -1.33 15.40
C PRO A 134 6.92 -1.96 14.49
N ILE A 135 6.67 -1.89 13.19
CA ILE A 135 7.59 -2.28 12.13
C ILE A 135 7.63 -1.13 11.13
N LEU A 136 8.82 -0.70 10.75
CA LEU A 136 8.99 0.33 9.74
C LEU A 136 9.23 -0.30 8.37
N VAL A 137 8.66 0.32 7.33
CA VAL A 137 8.86 -0.07 5.94
C VAL A 137 9.38 1.15 5.20
N THR A 138 10.51 1.02 4.52
CA THR A 138 11.03 2.12 3.70
C THR A 138 10.10 2.44 2.54
N PRO A 139 9.97 3.71 2.11
CA PRO A 139 9.05 4.08 1.04
C PRO A 139 9.36 3.36 -0.27
N LEU A 140 8.32 2.88 -0.96
CA LEU A 140 8.46 2.21 -2.25
C LEU A 140 9.19 3.11 -3.26
N ALA A 141 10.22 2.61 -3.92
CA ALA A 141 10.96 3.35 -4.92
C ALA A 141 10.11 3.66 -6.16
N ARG A 142 10.34 4.83 -6.77
CA ARG A 142 9.63 5.26 -7.99
C ARG A 142 10.41 4.88 -9.24
N ASN A 143 9.74 4.63 -10.34
CA ASN A 143 10.39 4.44 -11.65
C ASN A 143 10.74 5.79 -12.29
N THR A 144 11.55 6.60 -11.61
CA THR A 144 11.95 7.94 -12.07
C THR A 144 13.38 7.96 -12.55
N TRP A 145 13.61 8.68 -13.66
CA TRP A 145 14.88 8.73 -14.36
C TRP A 145 15.19 10.15 -14.82
N LYS A 146 16.46 10.52 -14.81
CA LYS A 146 16.94 11.79 -15.37
C LYS A 146 17.02 11.72 -16.88
N ASP A 147 17.17 12.88 -17.52
CA ASP A 147 17.26 12.98 -18.98
C ASP A 147 18.50 12.27 -19.55
N ASP A 148 19.56 12.14 -18.76
CA ASP A 148 20.78 11.42 -19.11
C ASP A 148 20.67 9.89 -18.97
N GLY A 149 19.48 9.39 -18.61
CA GLY A 149 19.20 7.96 -18.44
C GLY A 149 19.66 7.39 -17.09
N THR A 150 20.13 8.21 -16.15
CA THR A 150 20.45 7.74 -14.80
C THR A 150 19.19 7.65 -13.94
N TYR A 151 19.14 6.64 -13.06
CA TYR A 151 18.05 6.50 -12.08
C TYR A 151 17.99 7.72 -11.16
N ASN A 152 16.81 8.26 -10.97
CA ASN A 152 16.55 9.42 -10.12
C ASN A 152 15.85 8.99 -8.84
N ASP A 153 16.61 8.74 -7.81
CA ASP A 153 16.10 8.28 -6.52
C ASP A 153 15.53 9.45 -5.70
N LEU A 154 14.25 9.68 -5.79
CA LEU A 154 13.57 10.79 -5.11
C LEU A 154 13.30 10.53 -3.62
N LEU A 155 13.44 9.28 -3.16
CA LEU A 155 13.04 8.86 -1.81
C LEU A 155 14.22 8.32 -0.97
N ALA A 156 15.45 8.37 -1.51
CA ALA A 156 16.63 7.85 -0.84
C ALA A 156 16.82 8.43 0.56
N GLU A 157 16.65 9.75 0.74
CA GLU A 157 16.80 10.41 2.04
C GLU A 157 15.72 9.99 3.03
N HIS A 158 14.48 9.81 2.57
CA HIS A 158 13.37 9.33 3.40
C HIS A 158 13.58 7.86 3.79
N ALA A 159 14.05 7.02 2.87
CA ALA A 159 14.42 5.64 3.19
C ALA A 159 15.55 5.58 4.22
N GLN A 160 16.56 6.42 4.09
CA GLN A 160 17.65 6.52 5.07
C GLN A 160 17.14 6.94 6.46
N ALA A 161 16.24 7.92 6.53
CA ALA A 161 15.63 8.35 7.79
C ALA A 161 14.86 7.23 8.48
N VAL A 162 14.18 6.35 7.73
CA VAL A 162 13.51 5.15 8.28
C VAL A 162 14.53 4.21 8.96
N PHE A 163 15.69 3.98 8.33
CA PHE A 163 16.75 3.17 8.92
C PHE A 163 17.30 3.79 10.20
N GLU A 164 17.53 5.10 10.21
CA GLU A 164 18.00 5.79 11.39
C GLU A 164 17.02 5.68 12.57
N VAL A 165 15.72 5.82 12.31
CA VAL A 165 14.70 5.56 13.33
C VAL A 165 14.75 4.11 13.79
N GLY A 166 14.91 3.15 12.88
CA GLY A 166 15.08 1.75 13.20
C GLY A 166 16.27 1.49 14.12
N GLU A 167 17.43 2.06 13.81
CA GLU A 167 18.65 1.96 14.61
C GLU A 167 18.49 2.62 15.99
N GLU A 168 17.95 3.83 16.04
CA GLU A 168 17.76 4.58 17.29
C GLU A 168 16.76 3.91 18.23
N THR A 169 15.75 3.26 17.69
CA THR A 169 14.67 2.65 18.47
C THR A 169 14.79 1.14 18.63
N GLY A 170 15.60 0.48 17.81
CA GLY A 170 15.71 -0.98 17.76
C GLY A 170 14.44 -1.66 17.21
N VAL A 171 13.63 -0.98 16.37
CA VAL A 171 12.50 -1.60 15.68
C VAL A 171 12.94 -2.23 14.38
N PRO A 172 12.31 -3.33 13.93
CA PRO A 172 12.58 -3.91 12.63
C PRO A 172 12.29 -2.92 11.49
N VAL A 173 13.14 -2.94 10.47
CA VAL A 173 12.95 -2.19 9.22
C VAL A 173 12.91 -3.16 8.05
N ILE A 174 11.88 -3.06 7.23
CA ILE A 174 11.76 -3.79 5.96
C ILE A 174 12.18 -2.85 4.84
N ASP A 175 13.24 -3.21 4.13
CA ASP A 175 13.83 -2.37 3.07
C ASP A 175 13.16 -2.58 1.71
N LEU A 176 11.90 -2.16 1.61
CA LEU A 176 11.14 -2.19 0.36
C LEU A 176 11.75 -1.24 -0.69
N HIS A 177 12.33 -0.11 -0.24
CA HIS A 177 12.94 0.87 -1.12
C HIS A 177 14.08 0.26 -1.94
N LYS A 178 15.03 -0.37 -1.24
CA LYS A 178 16.18 -1.00 -1.90
C LYS A 178 15.73 -2.11 -2.84
N TYR A 179 14.83 -2.98 -2.40
CA TYR A 179 14.30 -4.07 -3.22
C TYR A 179 13.70 -3.54 -4.53
N ALA A 180 12.81 -2.56 -4.44
CA ALA A 180 12.16 -1.95 -5.61
C ALA A 180 13.16 -1.17 -6.49
N ALA A 181 14.06 -0.38 -5.89
CA ALA A 181 15.07 0.39 -6.62
C ALA A 181 16.04 -0.52 -7.38
N ASP A 182 16.48 -1.61 -6.78
CA ASP A 182 17.38 -2.57 -7.44
C ASP A 182 16.69 -3.28 -8.59
N LEU A 183 15.43 -3.66 -8.42
CA LEU A 183 14.61 -4.23 -9.48
C LEU A 183 14.42 -3.25 -10.66
N ILE A 184 14.09 -2.01 -10.36
CA ILE A 184 13.91 -0.95 -11.36
C ILE A 184 15.23 -0.66 -12.11
N LYS A 185 16.34 -0.55 -11.39
CA LYS A 185 17.67 -0.33 -12.00
C LYS A 185 18.10 -1.49 -12.89
N LYS A 186 17.85 -2.72 -12.43
CA LYS A 186 18.18 -3.94 -13.19
C LYS A 186 17.42 -4.02 -14.51
N ASN A 187 16.13 -3.70 -14.49
CA ASN A 187 15.25 -3.81 -15.66
C ASN A 187 15.31 -2.58 -16.58
N GLY A 188 15.68 -1.42 -16.02
CA GLY A 188 15.67 -0.13 -16.72
C GLY A 188 14.25 0.47 -16.82
N LYS A 189 14.21 1.72 -17.31
CA LYS A 189 13.02 2.58 -17.32
C LYS A 189 11.78 1.94 -17.96
N GLU A 190 11.95 1.42 -19.18
CA GLU A 190 10.80 0.96 -19.98
C GLU A 190 10.29 -0.38 -19.49
N ALA A 191 11.16 -1.35 -19.22
CA ALA A 191 10.75 -2.66 -18.73
C ALA A 191 10.14 -2.58 -17.30
N SER A 192 10.58 -1.64 -16.47
CA SER A 192 10.03 -1.46 -15.13
C SER A 192 8.61 -0.89 -15.12
N ARG A 193 8.09 -0.41 -16.26
CA ARG A 193 6.68 0.03 -16.35
C ARG A 193 5.68 -1.09 -16.08
N VAL A 194 6.11 -2.33 -16.23
CA VAL A 194 5.29 -3.50 -15.95
C VAL A 194 4.79 -3.57 -14.49
N TYR A 195 5.47 -2.90 -13.56
CA TYR A 195 5.10 -2.87 -12.15
C TYR A 195 4.18 -1.71 -11.76
N PHE A 196 4.03 -0.73 -12.64
CA PHE A 196 3.32 0.51 -12.35
C PHE A 196 2.07 0.67 -13.20
N HIS A 197 1.14 1.46 -12.68
CA HIS A 197 -0.04 1.84 -13.44
C HIS A 197 0.37 2.52 -14.76
N PRO A 198 -0.32 2.26 -15.88
CA PRO A 198 -0.02 2.89 -17.15
C PRO A 198 0.06 4.42 -17.05
N GLY A 199 1.22 4.98 -17.44
CA GLY A 199 1.48 6.42 -17.35
C GLY A 199 1.88 6.94 -15.98
N ASP A 200 1.90 6.11 -14.94
CA ASP A 200 2.35 6.46 -13.60
C ASP A 200 3.76 5.89 -13.33
N MET A 201 4.53 6.60 -12.52
CA MET A 201 5.88 6.19 -12.11
C MET A 201 5.97 5.93 -10.60
N THR A 202 4.86 6.03 -9.90
CA THR A 202 4.76 5.95 -8.43
C THR A 202 3.81 4.86 -7.98
N HIS A 203 2.59 4.87 -8.53
CA HIS A 203 1.56 3.94 -8.11
C HIS A 203 1.66 2.65 -8.90
N THR A 204 1.55 1.56 -8.18
CA THR A 204 1.64 0.22 -8.77
C THR A 204 0.33 -0.21 -9.40
N ASN A 205 0.43 -1.10 -10.37
CA ASN A 205 -0.67 -1.95 -10.81
C ASN A 205 -0.75 -3.19 -9.92
N GLU A 206 -1.67 -4.10 -10.23
CA GLU A 206 -1.86 -5.31 -9.44
C GLU A 206 -0.62 -6.21 -9.44
N TYR A 207 0.07 -6.34 -10.58
CA TYR A 207 1.28 -7.16 -10.66
C TYR A 207 2.40 -6.62 -9.75
N GLY A 208 2.71 -5.33 -9.86
CA GLY A 208 3.72 -4.70 -8.99
C GLY A 208 3.33 -4.77 -7.51
N SER A 209 2.05 -4.54 -7.20
CA SER A 209 1.53 -4.62 -5.84
C SER A 209 1.66 -6.01 -5.24
N PHE A 210 1.34 -7.03 -6.03
CA PHE A 210 1.48 -8.43 -5.64
C PHE A 210 2.95 -8.79 -5.37
N LEU A 211 3.85 -8.40 -6.27
CA LEU A 211 5.30 -8.63 -6.12
C LEU A 211 5.86 -7.96 -4.84
N PHE A 212 5.51 -6.70 -4.60
CA PHE A 212 5.99 -5.98 -3.43
C PHE A 212 5.35 -6.49 -2.13
N ALA A 213 4.08 -6.89 -2.16
CA ALA A 213 3.43 -7.54 -1.03
C ALA A 213 4.09 -8.88 -0.67
N HIS A 214 4.46 -9.66 -1.68
CA HIS A 214 5.22 -10.90 -1.49
C HIS A 214 6.55 -10.64 -0.79
N PHE A 215 7.31 -9.65 -1.25
CA PHE A 215 8.55 -9.26 -0.60
C PHE A 215 8.33 -8.89 0.87
N ILE A 216 7.33 -8.03 1.16
CA ILE A 216 6.98 -7.65 2.54
C ILE A 216 6.64 -8.88 3.39
N ALA A 217 5.80 -9.78 2.88
CA ALA A 217 5.41 -10.99 3.60
C ALA A 217 6.62 -11.88 3.93
N ARG A 218 7.54 -12.03 3.01
CA ARG A 218 8.79 -12.76 3.24
C ARG A 218 9.67 -12.12 4.32
N GLU A 219 9.80 -10.80 4.30
CA GLU A 219 10.56 -10.12 5.34
C GLU A 219 9.87 -10.25 6.70
N LEU A 220 8.55 -10.15 6.77
CA LEU A 220 7.78 -10.39 7.98
C LEU A 220 7.99 -11.81 8.52
N SER A 221 8.01 -12.83 7.67
CA SER A 221 8.22 -14.22 8.11
C SER A 221 9.62 -14.47 8.68
N LYS A 222 10.61 -13.68 8.27
CA LYS A 222 11.95 -13.75 8.87
C LYS A 222 11.98 -13.15 10.28
N LEU A 223 11.11 -12.18 10.56
CA LEU A 223 11.00 -11.55 11.88
C LEU A 223 10.31 -12.45 12.88
N ASP A 224 9.21 -13.07 12.50
CA ASP A 224 8.46 -14.02 13.33
C ASP A 224 7.77 -15.09 12.47
N PRO A 225 8.46 -16.24 12.22
CA PRO A 225 7.91 -17.31 11.37
C PRO A 225 6.66 -17.97 11.94
N LEU A 226 6.41 -17.88 13.25
CA LEU A 226 5.24 -18.49 13.88
C LEU A 226 3.99 -17.62 13.67
N THR A 227 4.16 -16.31 13.72
CA THR A 227 3.05 -15.36 13.53
C THR A 227 2.78 -15.10 12.05
N PHE A 228 3.84 -14.96 11.25
CA PHE A 228 3.74 -14.70 9.82
C PHE A 228 4.03 -15.97 9.00
N ALA A 229 3.24 -17.01 9.22
CA ALA A 229 3.27 -18.14 8.31
C ALA A 229 2.82 -17.65 6.93
N ILE A 230 3.75 -17.59 6.00
CA ILE A 230 3.45 -17.28 4.60
C ILE A 230 3.22 -18.56 3.82
N ASP A 231 2.13 -18.55 3.06
CA ASP A 231 1.80 -19.62 2.12
C ASP A 231 2.23 -19.15 0.73
N VAL A 232 3.55 -19.14 0.48
CA VAL A 232 4.09 -18.61 -0.77
C VAL A 232 5.13 -19.54 -1.35
N GLN A 233 5.00 -19.76 -2.64
CA GLN A 233 6.00 -20.40 -3.47
C GLN A 233 7.22 -19.49 -3.67
N ASP A 234 8.37 -20.07 -3.94
CA ASP A 234 9.64 -19.36 -4.05
C ASP A 234 9.66 -18.32 -5.19
N GLU A 235 10.45 -17.26 -5.02
CA GLU A 235 10.57 -16.10 -5.94
C GLU A 235 10.94 -16.47 -7.38
N GLU A 236 11.53 -17.61 -7.60
CA GLU A 236 11.95 -18.04 -8.94
C GLU A 236 10.78 -18.20 -9.92
N ASP A 237 9.57 -18.35 -9.38
CA ASP A 237 8.34 -18.54 -10.15
C ASP A 237 7.63 -17.22 -10.49
N PHE A 238 8.16 -16.07 -10.03
CA PHE A 238 7.56 -14.76 -10.27
C PHE A 238 8.01 -14.13 -11.59
N THR A 239 7.55 -14.68 -12.70
CA THR A 239 7.67 -14.01 -14.01
C THR A 239 6.42 -13.17 -14.29
N PRO A 240 6.54 -12.01 -14.96
CA PRO A 240 5.39 -11.18 -15.32
C PRO A 240 4.31 -11.95 -16.07
N ASP A 241 4.71 -12.88 -16.92
CA ASP A 241 3.79 -13.62 -17.80
C ASP A 241 2.98 -14.69 -17.03
N GLU A 242 3.58 -15.35 -16.06
CA GLU A 242 2.91 -16.38 -15.26
C GLU A 242 1.93 -15.77 -14.27
N HIS A 243 2.32 -14.67 -13.62
CA HIS A 243 1.44 -13.97 -12.67
C HIS A 243 0.30 -13.23 -13.33
N THR A 244 0.48 -12.72 -14.53
CA THR A 244 -0.61 -12.17 -15.34
C THR A 244 -1.71 -13.20 -15.60
N ALA A 245 -1.35 -14.47 -15.70
CA ALA A 245 -2.31 -15.57 -15.85
C ALA A 245 -3.01 -15.95 -14.54
N ILE A 246 -2.33 -15.80 -13.39
CA ILE A 246 -2.86 -16.13 -12.05
C ILE A 246 -3.80 -15.03 -11.53
N LEU A 247 -3.45 -13.79 -11.75
CA LEU A 247 -4.28 -12.65 -11.39
C LEU A 247 -5.30 -12.42 -12.50
N THR A 248 -6.35 -13.23 -12.49
CA THR A 248 -7.40 -13.22 -13.52
C THR A 248 -7.97 -11.81 -13.74
N GLY A 249 -7.88 -11.34 -14.95
CA GLY A 249 -8.37 -10.03 -15.36
C GLY A 249 -7.36 -8.91 -15.26
N ILE A 250 -6.15 -9.18 -14.77
CA ILE A 250 -5.10 -8.18 -14.71
C ILE A 250 -4.37 -8.15 -16.03
N SER A 251 -4.54 -7.09 -16.72
CA SER A 251 -3.84 -6.83 -17.97
C SER A 251 -2.57 -6.03 -17.70
N THR A 252 -1.49 -6.70 -17.33
CA THR A 252 -0.14 -6.10 -17.33
C THR A 252 0.46 -6.09 -18.73
N ALA A 253 -0.18 -6.77 -19.68
CA ALA A 253 0.37 -6.99 -20.99
C ALA A 253 0.41 -5.71 -21.81
N ALA A 254 1.60 -5.35 -22.25
CA ALA A 254 1.83 -4.35 -23.30
C ALA A 254 1.06 -4.69 -24.62
N GLY A 255 0.51 -5.91 -24.74
CA GLY A 255 -0.25 -6.39 -25.88
C GLY A 255 -1.77 -6.18 -25.83
N ARG A 256 -2.35 -5.73 -24.68
CA ARG A 256 -3.80 -5.54 -24.53
C ARG A 256 -4.24 -4.08 -24.41
N LYS A 257 -3.49 -3.15 -24.94
CA LYS A 257 -3.82 -1.71 -24.90
C LYS A 257 -5.21 -1.40 -25.46
N ASP A 258 -5.65 -2.12 -26.46
CA ASP A 258 -6.93 -1.87 -27.11
C ASP A 258 -8.09 -2.41 -26.27
N GLU A 259 -7.98 -3.60 -25.68
CA GLU A 259 -8.98 -4.17 -24.78
C GLU A 259 -9.11 -3.37 -23.48
N GLN A 260 -7.99 -2.90 -22.94
CA GLN A 260 -8.02 -2.01 -21.78
C GLN A 260 -8.71 -0.68 -22.10
N LYS A 261 -8.40 -0.12 -23.25
CA LYS A 261 -9.04 1.12 -23.69
C LYS A 261 -10.56 0.94 -23.82
N GLU A 262 -11.03 -0.17 -24.39
CA GLU A 262 -12.47 -0.45 -24.47
C GLU A 262 -13.13 -0.58 -23.09
N VAL A 263 -12.46 -1.23 -22.14
CA VAL A 263 -12.95 -1.33 -20.75
C VAL A 263 -12.99 0.04 -20.10
N PHE A 264 -11.94 0.86 -20.26
CA PHE A 264 -11.90 2.21 -19.72
C PHE A 264 -12.97 3.12 -20.34
N ASP A 265 -13.09 3.09 -21.66
CA ASP A 265 -14.14 3.86 -22.36
C ASP A 265 -15.55 3.39 -21.95
N ALA A 266 -15.73 2.12 -21.60
CA ALA A 266 -16.99 1.61 -21.09
C ALA A 266 -17.27 2.05 -19.64
N MET A 267 -16.23 2.06 -18.79
CA MET A 267 -16.33 2.54 -17.40
C MET A 267 -16.57 4.05 -17.33
N GLU A 268 -15.89 4.82 -18.18
CA GLU A 268 -16.11 6.26 -18.27
C GLU A 268 -17.54 6.58 -18.72
N ARG A 269 -18.02 5.90 -19.77
CA ARG A 269 -19.43 6.03 -20.21
C ARG A 269 -20.42 5.61 -19.12
N ALA A 270 -20.12 4.58 -18.34
CA ALA A 270 -20.96 4.17 -17.23
C ALA A 270 -20.98 5.21 -16.10
N GLY A 271 -19.82 5.80 -15.81
CA GLY A 271 -19.69 6.92 -14.85
C GLY A 271 -20.50 8.15 -15.27
N ASP A 272 -20.37 8.57 -16.54
CA ASP A 272 -21.11 9.70 -17.09
C ASP A 272 -22.62 9.45 -17.06
N ASN A 273 -23.06 8.24 -17.39
CA ASN A 273 -24.47 7.86 -17.32
C ASN A 273 -25.01 7.88 -15.88
N LEU A 274 -24.21 7.48 -14.91
CA LEU A 274 -24.57 7.54 -13.49
C LEU A 274 -24.70 8.99 -13.02
N VAL A 275 -23.76 9.85 -13.36
CA VAL A 275 -23.81 11.28 -13.04
C VAL A 275 -25.06 11.93 -13.65
N ALA A 276 -25.32 11.67 -14.93
CA ALA A 276 -26.51 12.19 -15.61
C ALA A 276 -27.83 11.69 -14.96
N ALA A 277 -27.86 10.43 -14.54
CA ALA A 277 -29.02 9.86 -13.84
C ALA A 277 -29.25 10.50 -12.46
N VAL A 278 -28.17 10.78 -11.71
CA VAL A 278 -28.25 11.46 -10.41
C VAL A 278 -28.69 12.92 -10.58
N GLU A 279 -28.18 13.63 -11.56
CA GLU A 279 -28.62 15.00 -11.85
C GLU A 279 -30.08 15.08 -12.27
N LYS A 280 -30.53 14.13 -13.10
CA LYS A 280 -31.94 14.02 -13.47
C LYS A 280 -32.81 13.75 -12.24
N ALA A 281 -32.44 12.81 -11.40
CA ALA A 281 -33.20 12.50 -10.18
C ALA A 281 -33.30 13.71 -9.22
N LYS A 282 -32.22 14.52 -9.11
CA LYS A 282 -32.25 15.77 -8.34
C LYS A 282 -33.25 16.78 -8.92
N LYS A 283 -33.25 16.99 -10.24
CA LYS A 283 -34.21 17.88 -10.92
C LYS A 283 -35.66 17.41 -10.76
N ASP A 284 -35.90 16.11 -10.89
CA ASP A 284 -37.21 15.54 -10.72
C ASP A 284 -37.74 15.73 -9.27
N ALA A 285 -36.85 15.57 -8.28
CA ALA A 285 -37.16 15.82 -6.88
C ALA A 285 -37.44 17.30 -6.53
N GLU A 286 -36.80 18.23 -7.24
CA GLU A 286 -37.05 19.68 -7.09
C GLU A 286 -38.37 20.11 -7.71
N MET A 287 -38.80 19.46 -8.81
CA MET A 287 -40.08 19.74 -9.46
C MET A 287 -41.28 19.15 -8.70
N MET A 288 -41.07 18.25 -7.77
CA MET A 288 -42.07 17.64 -6.91
C MET A 288 -42.31 18.41 -5.60
N LYS A 289 -41.54 19.47 -5.34
CA LYS A 289 -41.71 20.38 -4.20
C LYS A 289 -42.50 21.61 -4.61
#